data_c25d0597ee09eb65834944af5593b0fd
#
_entry.id   c25d0597ee09eb65834944af5593b0fd
#
_cell.length_a   1.000
_cell.length_b   1.000
_cell.length_c   1.000
_cell.angle_alpha   90.00
_cell.angle_beta   90.00
_cell.angle_gamma   90.00
#
_symmetry.space_group_name_H-M   'P 1'
#
loop_
_entity.id
_entity.type
_entity.pdbx_description
1 polymer ?
#
loop_
_entity_poly.entity_id
_entity_poly.type
_entity_poly.pdbx_seq_one_letter_code
_entity_poly.pdbx_strand_id
1 'polypeptide(L)'
;FINGKNLGRAKRRELPLIRRDMGVVFQDFRLLEDRNIYDNIAFAQKVIEAPNRRIRSEVLSMLSMVGLLEKYRNFPSQLSGGEQQRAAIARALINKPAILLADEPTGNLDNANSWEIMKLLEEANRRGTTVVVVTHNMDLVQTMKKRVITIDHGEIISDERWEDYGYED
;
A
#
# COMPACT_ATOMS: atom_id res chain seq x y z
N PHE A 1 3.50 18.08 -4.61
CA PHE A 1 4.92 17.67 -4.49
C PHE A 1 4.99 16.25 -3.94
N ILE A 2 5.87 15.42 -4.50
CA ILE A 2 6.20 14.09 -3.95
C ILE A 2 7.71 14.06 -3.72
N ASN A 3 8.12 13.80 -2.47
CA ASN A 3 9.54 13.77 -2.07
C ASN A 3 10.32 14.99 -2.60
N GLY A 4 9.76 16.19 -2.44
CA GLY A 4 10.33 17.47 -2.90
C GLY A 4 10.24 17.73 -4.41
N LYS A 5 9.74 16.79 -5.22
CA LYS A 5 9.60 16.94 -6.67
C LYS A 5 8.22 17.47 -7.03
N ASN A 6 8.15 18.54 -7.81
CA ASN A 6 6.90 19.12 -8.30
C ASN A 6 6.38 18.31 -9.51
N LEU A 7 5.26 17.59 -9.33
CA LEU A 7 4.69 16.76 -10.40
C LEU A 7 4.22 17.56 -11.61
N GLY A 8 3.66 18.76 -11.39
CA GLY A 8 3.16 19.61 -12.48
C GLY A 8 4.26 20.20 -13.38
N ARG A 9 5.52 20.18 -12.90
CA ARG A 9 6.70 20.66 -13.65
C ARG A 9 7.64 19.53 -14.05
N ALA A 10 7.33 18.28 -13.69
CA ALA A 10 8.17 17.12 -13.97
C ALA A 10 8.23 16.85 -15.48
N LYS A 11 9.44 16.72 -16.01
CA LYS A 11 9.66 16.34 -17.40
C LYS A 11 9.28 14.86 -17.58
N ARG A 12 8.82 14.49 -18.79
CA ARG A 12 8.40 13.12 -19.11
C ARG A 12 9.46 12.05 -18.73
N ARG A 13 10.75 12.36 -18.87
CA ARG A 13 11.87 11.46 -18.49
C ARG A 13 12.05 11.29 -16.96
N GLU A 14 11.49 12.18 -16.14
CA GLU A 14 11.58 12.14 -14.68
C GLU A 14 10.43 11.33 -14.05
N LEU A 15 9.32 11.16 -14.78
CA LEU A 15 8.15 10.44 -14.29
C LEU A 15 8.45 8.99 -13.86
N PRO A 16 9.26 8.19 -14.58
CA PRO A 16 9.62 6.85 -14.13
C PRO A 16 10.37 6.84 -12.78
N LEU A 17 11.23 7.84 -12.54
CA LEU A 17 11.96 7.98 -11.28
C LEU A 17 11.03 8.37 -10.13
N ILE A 18 10.09 9.28 -10.39
CA ILE A 18 9.07 9.67 -9.39
C ILE A 18 8.18 8.47 -9.04
N ARG A 19 7.76 7.68 -10.05
CA ARG A 19 6.94 6.47 -9.82
C ARG A 19 7.66 5.40 -8.99
N ARG A 20 8.99 5.33 -9.01
CA ARG A 20 9.77 4.42 -8.15
C ARG A 20 9.70 4.79 -6.67
N ASP A 21 9.45 6.08 -6.37
CA ASP A 21 9.26 6.61 -5.01
C ASP A 21 7.81 6.43 -4.51
N MET A 22 6.94 5.82 -5.33
CA MET A 22 5.52 5.61 -5.04
C MET A 22 5.18 4.13 -5.04
N GLY A 23 4.47 3.68 -4.00
CA GLY A 23 3.76 2.39 -3.99
C GLY A 23 2.28 2.61 -4.31
N VAL A 24 1.66 1.68 -5.01
CA VAL A 24 0.21 1.72 -5.29
C VAL A 24 -0.39 0.35 -4.98
N VAL A 25 -1.49 0.36 -4.23
CA VAL A 25 -2.31 -0.80 -3.90
C VAL A 25 -3.70 -0.57 -4.44
N PHE A 26 -4.25 -1.55 -5.15
CA PHE A 26 -5.57 -1.51 -5.76
C PHE A 26 -6.53 -2.44 -5.06
N GLN A 27 -7.82 -2.20 -5.19
CA GLN A 27 -8.88 -3.04 -4.65
C GLN A 27 -8.89 -4.46 -5.26
N ASP A 28 -8.50 -4.60 -6.54
CA ASP A 28 -8.45 -5.85 -7.29
C ASP A 28 -7.07 -6.54 -7.25
N PHE A 29 -6.24 -6.20 -6.26
CA PHE A 29 -4.89 -6.73 -5.96
C PHE A 29 -3.86 -6.57 -7.09
N ARG A 30 -4.24 -6.76 -8.34
CA ARG A 30 -3.40 -6.71 -9.56
C ARG A 30 -2.11 -7.50 -9.43
N LEU A 31 -2.20 -8.69 -8.86
CA LEU A 31 -1.09 -9.63 -8.84
C LEU A 31 -0.89 -10.24 -10.23
N LEU A 32 0.35 -10.62 -10.53
CA LEU A 32 0.70 -11.34 -11.75
C LEU A 32 0.30 -12.81 -11.57
N GLU A 33 -0.73 -13.24 -12.27
CA GLU A 33 -1.34 -14.58 -12.11
C GLU A 33 -0.41 -15.71 -12.55
N ASP A 34 0.50 -15.44 -13.48
CA ASP A 34 1.50 -16.36 -14.00
C ASP A 34 2.75 -16.49 -13.12
N ARG A 35 2.77 -15.82 -11.97
CA ARG A 35 3.90 -15.77 -11.03
C ARG A 35 3.49 -16.13 -9.63
N ASN A 36 4.38 -16.84 -8.91
CA ASN A 36 4.18 -17.10 -7.49
C ASN A 36 4.31 -15.80 -6.67
N ILE A 37 4.00 -15.86 -5.38
CA ILE A 37 3.98 -14.69 -4.48
C ILE A 37 5.38 -14.10 -4.30
N TYR A 38 6.42 -14.94 -4.19
CA TYR A 38 7.80 -14.45 -4.14
C TYR A 38 8.15 -13.63 -5.38
N ASP A 39 7.86 -14.13 -6.57
CA ASP A 39 8.18 -13.46 -7.83
C ASP A 39 7.31 -12.21 -8.06
N ASN A 40 6.07 -12.17 -7.56
CA ASN A 40 5.24 -10.98 -7.55
C ASN A 40 5.90 -9.84 -6.77
N ILE A 41 6.41 -10.12 -5.56
CA ILE A 41 7.07 -9.11 -4.72
C ILE A 41 8.46 -8.75 -5.30
N ALA A 42 9.23 -9.77 -5.72
CA ALA A 42 10.56 -9.57 -6.29
C ALA A 42 10.54 -8.74 -7.58
N PHE A 43 9.43 -8.77 -8.33
CA PHE A 43 9.30 -8.05 -9.60
C PHE A 43 9.56 -6.55 -9.44
N ALA A 44 9.05 -5.93 -8.37
CA ALA A 44 9.26 -4.50 -8.13
C ALA A 44 10.75 -4.14 -7.94
N GLN A 45 11.55 -5.02 -7.34
CA GLN A 45 12.99 -4.83 -7.19
C GLN A 45 13.78 -5.18 -8.46
N LYS A 46 13.32 -6.16 -9.24
CA LYS A 46 13.92 -6.48 -10.54
C LYS A 46 13.80 -5.29 -11.51
N VAL A 47 12.70 -4.57 -11.49
CA VAL A 47 12.47 -3.36 -12.31
C VAL A 47 13.48 -2.23 -12.01
N ILE A 48 13.98 -2.14 -10.79
CA ILE A 48 15.01 -1.16 -10.41
C ILE A 48 16.42 -1.75 -10.43
N GLU A 49 16.59 -2.95 -11.03
CA GLU A 49 17.88 -3.62 -11.20
C GLU A 49 18.61 -3.90 -9.88
N ALA A 50 17.87 -4.18 -8.81
CA ALA A 50 18.47 -4.54 -7.53
C ALA A 50 19.26 -5.87 -7.63
N PRO A 51 20.40 -6.01 -6.92
CA PRO A 51 21.18 -7.25 -6.93
C PRO A 51 20.38 -8.45 -6.39
N ASN A 52 20.50 -9.63 -7.01
CA ASN A 52 19.75 -10.83 -6.64
C ASN A 52 19.87 -11.21 -5.15
N ARG A 53 21.04 -11.03 -4.54
CA ARG A 53 21.25 -11.31 -3.11
C ARG A 53 20.37 -10.39 -2.24
N ARG A 54 20.27 -9.12 -2.61
CA ARG A 54 19.42 -8.14 -1.93
C ARG A 54 17.95 -8.49 -2.10
N ILE A 55 17.51 -8.78 -3.35
CA ILE A 55 16.14 -9.18 -3.65
C ILE A 55 15.72 -10.34 -2.75
N ARG A 56 16.52 -11.42 -2.71
CA ARG A 56 16.19 -12.60 -1.90
C ARG A 56 15.99 -12.26 -0.41
N SER A 57 16.91 -11.51 0.17
CA SER A 57 16.86 -11.13 1.59
C SER A 57 15.66 -10.27 1.90
N GLU A 58 15.41 -9.21 1.09
CA GLU A 58 14.35 -8.26 1.35
C GLU A 58 12.95 -8.85 1.07
N VAL A 59 12.81 -9.71 0.04
CA VAL A 59 11.53 -10.38 -0.24
C VAL A 59 11.15 -11.35 0.89
N LEU A 60 12.09 -12.14 1.41
CA LEU A 60 11.80 -13.05 2.52
C LEU A 60 11.44 -12.26 3.79
N SER A 61 12.14 -11.17 4.08
CA SER A 61 11.80 -10.28 5.20
C SER A 61 10.40 -9.66 5.03
N MET A 62 10.06 -9.21 3.82
CA MET A 62 8.75 -8.64 3.52
C MET A 62 7.64 -9.69 3.66
N LEU A 63 7.85 -10.90 3.13
CA LEU A 63 6.92 -12.02 3.27
C LEU A 63 6.66 -12.38 4.74
N SER A 64 7.70 -12.36 5.57
CA SER A 64 7.56 -12.55 7.01
C SER A 64 6.72 -11.45 7.64
N MET A 65 6.96 -10.19 7.27
CA MET A 65 6.23 -9.02 7.80
C MET A 65 4.72 -9.09 7.49
N VAL A 66 4.35 -9.57 6.30
CA VAL A 66 2.94 -9.67 5.89
C VAL A 66 2.32 -11.04 6.19
N GLY A 67 3.02 -11.94 6.90
CA GLY A 67 2.51 -13.26 7.30
C GLY A 67 2.32 -14.24 6.15
N LEU A 68 3.11 -14.14 5.07
CA LEU A 68 3.02 -15.00 3.88
C LEU A 68 4.27 -15.85 3.63
N LEU A 69 5.16 -15.97 4.62
CA LEU A 69 6.43 -16.68 4.44
C LEU A 69 6.23 -18.15 4.02
N GLU A 70 5.24 -18.84 4.59
CA GLU A 70 4.94 -20.24 4.27
C GLU A 70 4.29 -20.41 2.88
N LYS A 71 3.76 -19.32 2.31
CA LYS A 71 3.04 -19.30 1.03
C LYS A 71 3.83 -18.67 -0.12
N TYR A 72 5.13 -18.48 0.04
CA TYR A 72 5.94 -17.74 -0.95
C TYR A 72 5.98 -18.39 -2.34
N ARG A 73 5.76 -19.72 -2.43
CA ARG A 73 5.70 -20.48 -3.69
C ARG A 73 4.30 -20.58 -4.28
N ASN A 74 3.27 -20.22 -3.53
CA ASN A 74 1.90 -20.26 -4.00
C ASN A 74 1.66 -19.22 -5.09
N PHE A 75 0.71 -19.49 -5.96
CA PHE A 75 0.21 -18.55 -6.97
C PHE A 75 -0.96 -17.74 -6.41
N PRO A 76 -1.30 -16.57 -6.98
CA PRO A 76 -2.42 -15.75 -6.51
C PRO A 76 -3.73 -16.54 -6.36
N SER A 77 -4.07 -17.40 -7.32
CA SER A 77 -5.29 -18.23 -7.28
C SER A 77 -5.38 -19.21 -6.10
N GLN A 78 -4.27 -19.47 -5.40
CA GLN A 78 -4.19 -20.36 -4.24
C GLN A 78 -4.31 -19.59 -2.90
N LEU A 79 -4.46 -18.27 -2.95
CA LEU A 79 -4.54 -17.40 -1.79
C LEU A 79 -5.97 -16.89 -1.59
N SER A 80 -6.36 -16.67 -0.32
CA SER A 80 -7.55 -15.90 0.02
C SER A 80 -7.43 -14.43 -0.42
N GLY A 81 -8.55 -13.71 -0.52
CA GLY A 81 -8.52 -12.29 -0.87
C GLY A 81 -7.65 -11.44 0.08
N GLY A 82 -7.73 -11.69 1.40
CA GLY A 82 -6.88 -11.00 2.37
C GLY A 82 -5.40 -11.30 2.18
N GLU A 83 -5.04 -12.55 1.83
CA GLU A 83 -3.66 -12.93 1.53
C GLU A 83 -3.15 -12.29 0.23
N GLN A 84 -4.00 -12.23 -0.80
CA GLN A 84 -3.67 -11.55 -2.04
C GLN A 84 -3.42 -10.05 -1.81
N GLN A 85 -4.24 -9.41 -0.98
CA GLN A 85 -4.07 -8.01 -0.64
C GLN A 85 -2.79 -7.77 0.16
N ARG A 86 -2.45 -8.64 1.13
CA ARG A 86 -1.17 -8.56 1.84
C ARG A 86 0.03 -8.72 0.90
N ALA A 87 -0.06 -9.60 -0.10
CA ALA A 87 0.98 -9.75 -1.12
C ALA A 87 1.10 -8.50 -2.01
N ALA A 88 -0.03 -7.87 -2.39
CA ALA A 88 -0.04 -6.62 -3.16
C ALA A 88 0.60 -5.46 -2.37
N ILE A 89 0.30 -5.34 -1.07
CA ILE A 89 0.92 -4.36 -0.17
C ILE A 89 2.43 -4.63 -0.03
N ALA A 90 2.83 -5.89 0.15
CA ALA A 90 4.25 -6.28 0.21
C ALA A 90 5.00 -5.85 -1.05
N ARG A 91 4.43 -6.10 -2.24
CA ARG A 91 4.99 -5.68 -3.53
C ARG A 91 5.10 -4.15 -3.63
N ALA A 92 4.11 -3.41 -3.14
CA ALA A 92 4.12 -1.96 -3.16
C ALA A 92 5.16 -1.35 -2.20
N LEU A 93 5.43 -2.01 -1.07
CA LEU A 93 6.32 -1.53 -0.01
C LEU A 93 7.79 -1.98 -0.15
N ILE A 94 8.09 -3.01 -0.97
CA ILE A 94 9.42 -3.64 -1.02
C ILE A 94 10.55 -2.65 -1.35
N ASN A 95 10.25 -1.63 -2.16
CA ASN A 95 11.21 -0.59 -2.54
C ASN A 95 11.23 0.60 -1.54
N LYS A 96 10.57 0.48 -0.39
CA LYS A 96 10.50 1.53 0.65
C LYS A 96 10.07 2.87 0.07
N PRO A 97 8.88 2.95 -0.57
CA PRO A 97 8.43 4.16 -1.23
C PRO A 97 8.23 5.31 -0.23
N ALA A 98 8.42 6.54 -0.69
CA ALA A 98 8.15 7.73 0.12
C ALA A 98 6.64 7.91 0.37
N ILE A 99 5.81 7.47 -0.59
CA ILE A 99 4.35 7.52 -0.49
C ILE A 99 3.74 6.20 -0.96
N LEU A 100 2.73 5.72 -0.23
CA LEU A 100 1.87 4.60 -0.60
C LEU A 100 0.45 5.11 -0.82
N LEU A 101 -0.09 4.87 -2.01
CA LEU A 101 -1.49 5.15 -2.36
C LEU A 101 -2.26 3.83 -2.31
N ALA A 102 -3.29 3.74 -1.50
CA ALA A 102 -4.14 2.57 -1.38
C ALA A 102 -5.59 2.94 -1.74
N ASP A 103 -6.05 2.41 -2.87
CA ASP A 103 -7.39 2.65 -3.40
C ASP A 103 -8.29 1.49 -3.00
N GLU A 104 -9.26 1.77 -2.10
CA GLU A 104 -10.19 0.80 -1.51
C GLU A 104 -9.50 -0.51 -1.05
N PRO A 105 -8.43 -0.44 -0.23
CA PRO A 105 -7.59 -1.59 0.06
C PRO A 105 -8.30 -2.71 0.84
N THR A 106 -9.51 -2.44 1.34
CA THR A 106 -10.34 -3.37 2.12
C THR A 106 -11.68 -3.70 1.47
N GLY A 107 -11.98 -3.14 0.29
CA GLY A 107 -13.31 -3.18 -0.32
C GLY A 107 -13.84 -4.58 -0.66
N ASN A 108 -12.95 -5.57 -0.85
CA ASN A 108 -13.32 -6.96 -1.16
C ASN A 108 -13.04 -7.93 0.00
N LEU A 109 -12.89 -7.42 1.23
CA LEU A 109 -12.48 -8.21 2.38
C LEU A 109 -13.55 -8.19 3.49
N ASP A 110 -13.57 -9.25 4.29
CA ASP A 110 -14.32 -9.26 5.54
C ASP A 110 -13.69 -8.33 6.59
N ASN A 111 -14.41 -8.08 7.69
CA ASN A 111 -13.98 -7.15 8.73
C ASN A 111 -12.64 -7.56 9.36
N ALA A 112 -12.39 -8.85 9.60
CA ALA A 112 -11.16 -9.31 10.24
C ALA A 112 -9.95 -9.05 9.34
N ASN A 113 -10.03 -9.44 8.07
CA ASN A 113 -8.98 -9.17 7.09
C ASN A 113 -8.80 -7.67 6.85
N SER A 114 -9.88 -6.89 6.83
CA SER A 114 -9.81 -5.43 6.69
C SER A 114 -8.97 -4.79 7.78
N TRP A 115 -9.15 -5.22 9.04
CA TRP A 115 -8.33 -4.75 10.16
C TRP A 115 -6.85 -5.13 10.03
N GLU A 116 -6.56 -6.34 9.58
CA GLU A 116 -5.16 -6.75 9.33
C GLU A 116 -4.49 -5.87 8.27
N ILE A 117 -5.21 -5.56 7.18
CA ILE A 117 -4.72 -4.66 6.14
C ILE A 117 -4.45 -3.26 6.70
N MET A 118 -5.38 -2.69 7.47
CA MET A 118 -5.19 -1.35 8.05
C MET A 118 -4.00 -1.30 9.02
N LYS A 119 -3.78 -2.33 9.83
CA LYS A 119 -2.60 -2.45 10.70
C LYS A 119 -1.29 -2.51 9.90
N LEU A 120 -1.26 -3.20 8.76
CA LEU A 120 -0.09 -3.22 7.88
C LEU A 120 0.21 -1.84 7.29
N LEU A 121 -0.82 -1.11 6.87
CA LEU A 121 -0.69 0.26 6.37
C LEU A 121 -0.19 1.22 7.46
N GLU A 122 -0.68 1.06 8.68
CA GLU A 122 -0.21 1.84 9.83
C GLU A 122 1.25 1.52 10.17
N GLU A 123 1.65 0.26 10.10
CA GLU A 123 3.05 -0.15 10.30
C GLU A 123 3.97 0.45 9.21
N ALA A 124 3.53 0.47 7.94
CA ALA A 124 4.24 1.14 6.87
C ALA A 124 4.42 2.65 7.15
N ASN A 125 3.38 3.30 7.68
CA ASN A 125 3.45 4.70 8.07
C ASN A 125 4.42 4.94 9.24
N ARG A 126 4.41 4.10 10.27
CA ARG A 126 5.38 4.18 11.39
C ARG A 126 6.82 4.02 10.94
N ARG A 127 7.06 3.31 9.84
CA ARG A 127 8.40 3.14 9.22
C ARG A 127 8.80 4.29 8.29
N GLY A 128 7.97 5.35 8.20
CA GLY A 128 8.30 6.58 7.49
C GLY A 128 7.70 6.71 6.09
N THR A 129 6.88 5.75 5.62
CA THR A 129 6.12 5.91 4.39
C THR A 129 4.90 6.79 4.63
N THR A 130 4.69 7.83 3.84
CA THR A 130 3.42 8.55 3.85
C THR A 130 2.35 7.65 3.23
N VAL A 131 1.28 7.35 3.98
CA VAL A 131 0.18 6.49 3.50
C VAL A 131 -1.06 7.32 3.24
N VAL A 132 -1.60 7.21 2.03
CA VAL A 132 -2.89 7.80 1.63
C VAL A 132 -3.83 6.66 1.30
N VAL A 133 -4.93 6.57 2.03
CA VAL A 133 -5.98 5.57 1.81
C VAL A 133 -7.21 6.26 1.27
N VAL A 134 -7.71 5.79 0.13
CA VAL A 134 -9.03 6.18 -0.40
C VAL A 134 -10.01 5.09 0.01
N THR A 135 -11.05 5.46 0.73
CA THR A 135 -12.09 4.53 1.17
C THR A 135 -13.42 5.25 1.43
N HIS A 136 -14.50 4.52 1.29
CA HIS A 136 -15.85 4.94 1.70
C HIS A 136 -16.31 4.29 3.01
N ASN A 137 -15.45 3.46 3.65
CA ASN A 137 -15.78 2.77 4.88
C ASN A 137 -15.56 3.69 6.09
N MET A 138 -16.62 4.33 6.56
CA MET A 138 -16.58 5.29 7.66
C MET A 138 -16.18 4.67 8.99
N ASP A 139 -16.50 3.38 9.24
CA ASP A 139 -16.11 2.70 10.49
C ASP A 139 -14.59 2.56 10.60
N LEU A 140 -13.92 2.25 9.49
CA LEU A 140 -12.46 2.21 9.43
C LEU A 140 -11.86 3.61 9.63
N VAL A 141 -12.44 4.63 8.99
CA VAL A 141 -11.99 6.02 9.11
C VAL A 141 -12.04 6.47 10.57
N GLN A 142 -13.18 6.27 11.25
CA GLN A 142 -13.37 6.64 12.64
C GLN A 142 -12.42 5.92 13.60
N THR A 143 -12.21 4.61 13.35
CA THR A 143 -11.36 3.82 14.26
C THR A 143 -9.86 4.08 14.06
N MET A 144 -9.43 4.41 12.84
CA MET A 144 -8.01 4.69 12.56
C MET A 144 -7.53 6.03 13.15
N LYS A 145 -8.42 6.98 13.43
CA LYS A 145 -8.10 8.27 14.05
C LYS A 145 -6.96 9.01 13.34
N LYS A 146 -7.05 9.13 12.03
CA LYS A 146 -6.06 9.83 11.19
C LYS A 146 -6.68 11.09 10.60
N ARG A 147 -5.86 11.91 9.94
CA ARG A 147 -6.35 13.04 9.14
C ARG A 147 -7.28 12.53 8.05
N VAL A 148 -8.44 13.18 7.91
CA VAL A 148 -9.47 12.84 6.91
C VAL A 148 -9.67 14.04 5.98
N ILE A 149 -9.61 13.77 4.69
CA ILE A 149 -9.95 14.73 3.64
C ILE A 149 -11.20 14.20 2.95
N THR A 150 -12.31 14.93 3.07
CA THR A 150 -13.56 14.56 2.43
C THR A 150 -13.67 15.27 1.07
N ILE A 151 -13.94 14.45 0.04
CA ILE A 151 -14.10 14.93 -1.33
C ILE A 151 -15.53 14.64 -1.78
N ASP A 152 -16.22 15.65 -2.30
CA ASP A 152 -17.53 15.52 -2.92
C ASP A 152 -17.55 16.25 -4.26
N HIS A 153 -18.11 15.61 -5.30
CA HIS A 153 -18.19 16.16 -6.67
C HIS A 153 -16.86 16.73 -7.20
N GLY A 154 -15.72 16.21 -6.76
CA GLY A 154 -14.38 16.64 -7.16
C GLY A 154 -13.82 17.83 -6.38
N GLU A 155 -14.53 18.32 -5.37
CA GLU A 155 -14.11 19.40 -4.49
C GLU A 155 -13.81 18.87 -3.08
N ILE A 156 -12.81 19.47 -2.42
CA ILE A 156 -12.52 19.19 -1.02
C ILE A 156 -13.53 19.97 -0.18
N ILE A 157 -14.39 19.24 0.55
CA ILE A 157 -15.41 19.84 1.43
C ILE A 157 -14.97 19.89 2.89
N SER A 158 -14.06 19.02 3.32
CA SER A 158 -13.41 19.12 4.63
C SER A 158 -11.98 18.57 4.62
N ASP A 159 -11.14 19.05 5.55
CA ASP A 159 -9.78 18.59 5.79
C ASP A 159 -9.55 18.65 7.30
N GLU A 160 -9.78 17.56 7.98
CA GLU A 160 -9.86 17.52 9.43
C GLU A 160 -8.80 16.57 10.00
N ARG A 161 -8.17 16.97 11.11
CA ARG A 161 -7.36 16.08 11.91
C ARG A 161 -8.23 15.46 12.99
N TRP A 162 -7.95 14.24 13.39
CA TRP A 162 -8.73 13.55 14.41
C TRP A 162 -8.84 14.36 15.71
N GLU A 163 -7.83 15.13 16.06
CA GLU A 163 -7.80 16.01 17.24
C GLU A 163 -8.84 17.14 17.16
N ASP A 164 -9.31 17.47 15.94
CA ASP A 164 -10.32 18.51 15.70
C ASP A 164 -11.76 17.95 15.74
N TYR A 165 -11.93 16.59 15.74
CA TYR A 165 -13.20 15.94 16.03
C TYR A 165 -13.44 15.97 17.54
N GLY A 166 -13.91 17.10 18.06
CA GLY A 166 -14.34 17.21 19.44
C GLY A 166 -15.51 16.26 19.68
N TYR A 167 -15.26 15.15 20.37
CA TYR A 167 -16.31 14.48 21.10
C TYR A 167 -16.59 15.36 22.33
N GLU A 168 -17.66 16.13 22.29
CA GLU A 168 -18.34 16.51 23.52
C GLU A 168 -18.82 15.21 24.17
N ASP A 169 -18.28 14.91 25.35
CA ASP A 169 -18.71 13.83 26.26
C ASP A 169 -20.17 14.01 26.69
#